data_c9fd66f5c07e1545d58600ea2c1350f1
#
_entry.id   c9fd66f5c07e1545d58600ea2c1350f1
#
_cell.length_a   1.000
_cell.length_b   1.000
_cell.length_c   1.000
_cell.angle_alpha   90.00
_cell.angle_beta   90.00
_cell.angle_gamma   90.00
#
_symmetry.space_group_name_H-M   'P 1'
#
loop_
_entity.id
_entity.type
_entity.pdbx_description
1 polymer ?
#
loop_
_entity_poly.entity_id
_entity_poly.type
_entity_poly.pdbx_seq_one_letter_code
_entity_poly.pdbx_strand_id
1 'polypeptide(L)'
;MYDVVVVGAGVGGLTAAALLSARGVKTCLLERQSQVGGCIARVEFSGYDFEPGMGLYTSFGPGGVYERLFSQLPVEPPAVSLLTSSYVKRLVHGTDVTLSNDDLYSIEGGSASLAERLAESIKRSGGTLRLDSPVLRLAFDDSNRAVGVDLLSGETVLARKAIVSNMTVWDTYGKLVGLNRTPAEIKKQLHTLRGTGVYVVYAAIEEPAVARLPGELMLVQDSEGEFTMAISSSSSAPEGKRAITFTCPTEIEPWFAYQSSPEDYEQWDQEALEHFWTRLHKAMPELGSDIEIIETANPRSYYEQTRRKLGMVLGAGDAPPSYRTALPNLFIVGDTVSREPTLDSVIETAIALAGEIK
;
A
#
# COMPACT_ATOMS: atom_id res chain seq x y z
N MET A 1 -14.30 -9.10 23.98
CA MET A 1 -14.22 -7.63 24.10
C MET A 1 -12.76 -7.21 24.12
N TYR A 2 -12.35 -6.26 23.31
CA TYR A 2 -11.00 -5.68 23.19
C TYR A 2 -10.97 -4.25 23.71
N ASP A 3 -9.78 -3.70 23.93
CA ASP A 3 -9.61 -2.26 24.16
C ASP A 3 -9.71 -1.50 22.85
N VAL A 4 -9.01 -2.01 21.81
CA VAL A 4 -8.98 -1.42 20.48
C VAL A 4 -9.29 -2.47 19.44
N VAL A 5 -10.12 -2.09 18.48
CA VAL A 5 -10.36 -2.86 17.25
C VAL A 5 -9.79 -2.07 16.07
N VAL A 6 -8.93 -2.72 15.29
CA VAL A 6 -8.34 -2.17 14.06
C VAL A 6 -8.98 -2.85 12.86
N VAL A 7 -9.43 -2.08 11.88
CA VAL A 7 -10.08 -2.57 10.66
C VAL A 7 -9.17 -2.37 9.46
N GLY A 8 -8.70 -3.48 8.90
CA GLY A 8 -7.81 -3.54 7.74
C GLY A 8 -6.34 -3.72 8.12
N ALA A 9 -5.70 -4.74 7.54
CA ALA A 9 -4.29 -5.11 7.73
C ALA A 9 -3.36 -4.55 6.65
N GLY A 10 -3.60 -3.34 6.16
CA GLY A 10 -2.59 -2.57 5.44
C GLY A 10 -1.54 -2.03 6.41
N VAL A 11 -0.46 -1.42 5.91
CA VAL A 11 0.69 -0.96 6.72
C VAL A 11 0.27 -0.10 7.89
N GLY A 12 -0.62 0.87 7.69
CA GLY A 12 -1.06 1.74 8.78
C GLY A 12 -1.78 0.99 9.90
N GLY A 13 -2.69 0.09 9.54
CA GLY A 13 -3.43 -0.74 10.52
C GLY A 13 -2.52 -1.72 11.25
N LEU A 14 -1.61 -2.37 10.52
CA LEU A 14 -0.60 -3.25 11.10
C LEU A 14 0.31 -2.51 12.08
N THR A 15 0.82 -1.34 11.69
CA THR A 15 1.68 -0.51 12.55
C THR A 15 0.96 -0.08 13.82
N ALA A 16 -0.27 0.44 13.70
CA ALA A 16 -1.06 0.84 14.86
C ALA A 16 -1.35 -0.35 15.80
N ALA A 17 -1.76 -1.50 15.23
CA ALA A 17 -2.04 -2.70 16.02
C ALA A 17 -0.79 -3.28 16.69
N ALA A 18 0.37 -3.29 16.01
CA ALA A 18 1.64 -3.75 16.56
C ALA A 18 2.07 -2.91 17.75
N LEU A 19 2.07 -1.57 17.61
CA LEU A 19 2.43 -0.64 18.68
C LEU A 19 1.48 -0.73 19.89
N LEU A 20 0.18 -0.77 19.64
CA LEU A 20 -0.81 -0.90 20.70
C LEU A 20 -0.66 -2.23 21.45
N SER A 21 -0.49 -3.33 20.73
CA SER A 21 -0.27 -4.65 21.33
C SER A 21 1.04 -4.70 22.13
N ALA A 22 2.13 -4.14 21.62
CA ALA A 22 3.42 -4.07 22.31
C ALA A 22 3.36 -3.25 23.60
N ARG A 23 2.44 -2.28 23.69
CA ARG A 23 2.15 -1.50 24.91
C ARG A 23 1.15 -2.17 25.86
N GLY A 24 0.77 -3.43 25.60
CA GLY A 24 -0.17 -4.19 26.42
C GLY A 24 -1.63 -3.83 26.26
N VAL A 25 -1.99 -3.03 25.24
CA VAL A 25 -3.38 -2.74 24.91
C VAL A 25 -4.01 -3.98 24.26
N LYS A 26 -5.14 -4.45 24.75
CA LYS A 26 -5.84 -5.62 24.21
C LYS A 26 -6.42 -5.30 22.84
N THR A 27 -5.66 -5.58 21.80
CA THR A 27 -5.93 -5.18 20.41
C THR A 27 -6.41 -6.35 19.57
N CYS A 28 -7.43 -6.12 18.71
CA CYS A 28 -7.86 -7.04 17.67
C CYS A 28 -7.77 -6.33 16.30
N LEU A 29 -6.99 -6.89 15.39
CA LEU A 29 -6.95 -6.47 13.99
C LEU A 29 -7.78 -7.44 13.15
N LEU A 30 -8.67 -6.89 12.34
CA LEU A 30 -9.59 -7.61 11.46
C LEU A 30 -9.24 -7.30 10.00
N GLU A 31 -8.97 -8.32 9.22
CA GLU A 31 -8.65 -8.23 7.80
C GLU A 31 -9.63 -9.07 7.00
N ARG A 32 -10.09 -8.52 5.87
CA ARG A 32 -11.01 -9.17 4.95
C ARG A 32 -10.36 -10.29 4.16
N GLN A 33 -9.09 -10.10 3.78
CA GLN A 33 -8.31 -11.05 2.99
C GLN A 33 -7.71 -12.16 3.84
N SER A 34 -7.24 -13.22 3.17
CA SER A 34 -6.48 -14.32 3.77
C SER A 34 -5.01 -13.97 4.04
N GLN A 35 -4.56 -12.76 3.64
CA GLN A 35 -3.20 -12.26 3.83
C GLN A 35 -3.19 -10.81 4.31
N VAL A 36 -2.06 -10.40 4.90
CA VAL A 36 -1.81 -9.03 5.34
C VAL A 36 -1.12 -8.21 4.25
N GLY A 37 -1.03 -6.88 4.44
CA GLY A 37 -0.26 -5.97 3.59
C GLY A 37 -1.13 -4.99 2.80
N GLY A 38 -2.36 -5.35 2.44
CA GLY A 38 -3.22 -4.49 1.62
C GLY A 38 -2.58 -4.23 0.25
N CYS A 39 -2.26 -2.97 -0.08
CA CYS A 39 -1.63 -2.61 -1.36
C CYS A 39 -0.15 -3.05 -1.46
N ILE A 40 0.49 -3.45 -0.37
CA ILE A 40 1.83 -4.02 -0.35
C ILE A 40 1.83 -5.51 0.04
N ALA A 41 0.67 -6.18 -0.10
CA ALA A 41 0.60 -7.62 0.09
C ALA A 41 1.47 -8.33 -0.96
N ARG A 42 1.98 -9.51 -0.60
CA ARG A 42 2.81 -10.32 -1.49
C ARG A 42 2.13 -10.57 -2.83
N VAL A 43 2.86 -10.36 -3.89
CA VAL A 43 2.41 -10.56 -5.28
C VAL A 43 3.26 -11.65 -5.91
N GLU A 44 2.66 -12.80 -6.17
CA GLU A 44 3.34 -13.95 -6.74
C GLU A 44 2.57 -14.45 -7.99
N PHE A 45 3.27 -14.51 -9.12
CA PHE A 45 2.75 -15.07 -10.37
C PHE A 45 3.82 -15.97 -11.01
N SER A 46 3.42 -17.14 -11.47
CA SER A 46 4.27 -18.06 -12.24
C SER A 46 5.63 -18.37 -11.60
N GLY A 47 5.70 -18.37 -10.26
CA GLY A 47 6.93 -18.64 -9.50
C GLY A 47 7.86 -17.42 -9.35
N TYR A 48 7.39 -16.23 -9.71
CA TYR A 48 8.06 -14.96 -9.45
C TYR A 48 7.40 -14.26 -8.26
N ASP A 49 8.22 -13.70 -7.36
CA ASP A 49 7.78 -12.85 -6.25
C ASP A 49 8.11 -11.40 -6.59
N PHE A 50 7.09 -10.62 -6.90
CA PHE A 50 7.23 -9.25 -7.36
C PHE A 50 7.22 -8.25 -6.21
N GLU A 51 7.90 -7.12 -6.39
CA GLU A 51 7.78 -5.97 -5.49
C GLU A 51 6.38 -5.34 -5.66
N PRO A 52 5.54 -5.35 -4.63
CA PRO A 52 4.19 -4.80 -4.74
C PRO A 52 4.14 -3.27 -4.64
N GLY A 53 5.25 -2.65 -4.22
CA GLY A 53 5.41 -1.21 -4.08
C GLY A 53 6.31 -0.61 -5.15
N MET A 54 6.83 0.58 -4.86
CA MET A 54 7.75 1.28 -5.78
C MET A 54 9.19 0.77 -5.70
N GLY A 55 9.51 -0.13 -4.76
CA GLY A 55 10.86 -0.64 -4.53
C GLY A 55 11.84 0.37 -3.92
N LEU A 56 11.35 1.56 -3.62
CA LEU A 56 12.10 2.71 -3.10
C LEU A 56 11.64 3.02 -1.68
N TYR A 57 12.54 2.95 -0.72
CA TYR A 57 12.23 3.20 0.68
C TYR A 57 13.28 4.11 1.30
N THR A 58 12.83 5.08 2.07
CA THR A 58 13.69 6.01 2.81
C THR A 58 13.65 5.70 4.30
N SER A 59 14.41 6.45 5.10
CA SER A 59 14.25 6.48 6.56
C SER A 59 14.50 5.16 7.31
N PHE A 60 15.25 4.22 6.74
CA PHE A 60 15.76 3.03 7.45
C PHE A 60 17.05 3.34 8.22
N GLY A 61 17.71 4.45 7.94
CA GLY A 61 18.93 4.89 8.62
C GLY A 61 18.69 5.31 10.08
N PRO A 62 19.78 5.63 10.81
CA PRO A 62 19.73 6.05 12.21
C PRO A 62 18.78 7.24 12.43
N GLY A 63 17.92 7.14 13.43
CA GLY A 63 16.88 8.14 13.73
C GLY A 63 15.67 8.12 12.80
N GLY A 64 15.68 7.29 11.76
CA GLY A 64 14.58 7.15 10.82
C GLY A 64 13.31 6.55 11.42
N VAL A 65 12.23 6.59 10.66
CA VAL A 65 10.91 6.15 11.14
C VAL A 65 10.89 4.65 11.46
N TYR A 66 11.61 3.84 10.67
CA TYR A 66 11.65 2.39 10.89
C TYR A 66 12.43 2.02 12.16
N GLU A 67 13.56 2.67 12.46
CA GLU A 67 14.26 2.48 13.72
C GLU A 67 13.37 2.84 14.91
N ARG A 68 12.69 3.99 14.85
CA ARG A 68 11.75 4.43 15.89
C ARG A 68 10.56 3.47 16.06
N LEU A 69 10.11 2.85 14.98
CA LEU A 69 9.03 1.85 15.02
C LEU A 69 9.53 0.54 15.67
N PHE A 70 10.56 -0.06 15.08
CA PHE A 70 11.02 -1.40 15.47
C PHE A 70 11.66 -1.44 16.85
N SER A 71 12.24 -0.32 17.34
CA SER A 71 12.71 -0.21 18.74
C SER A 71 11.59 -0.39 19.79
N GLN A 72 10.33 -0.26 19.40
CA GLN A 72 9.16 -0.45 20.28
C GLN A 72 8.51 -1.84 20.11
N LEU A 73 8.98 -2.66 19.19
CA LEU A 73 8.36 -3.93 18.82
C LEU A 73 9.22 -5.13 19.21
N PRO A 74 8.63 -6.29 19.55
CA PRO A 74 9.37 -7.50 19.92
C PRO A 74 9.86 -8.32 18.71
N VAL A 75 10.13 -7.66 17.60
CA VAL A 75 10.64 -8.25 16.36
C VAL A 75 11.69 -7.34 15.73
N GLU A 76 12.62 -7.93 15.01
CA GLU A 76 13.59 -7.18 14.22
C GLU A 76 12.95 -6.61 12.94
N PRO A 77 13.42 -5.47 12.43
CA PRO A 77 13.02 -4.97 11.11
C PRO A 77 13.32 -5.98 10.01
N PRO A 78 12.68 -5.86 8.84
CA PRO A 78 13.12 -6.62 7.67
C PRO A 78 14.56 -6.24 7.32
N ALA A 79 15.32 -7.16 6.72
CA ALA A 79 16.63 -6.86 6.21
C ALA A 79 16.53 -5.85 5.06
N VAL A 80 17.45 -4.89 5.02
CA VAL A 80 17.50 -3.85 4.00
C VAL A 80 18.90 -3.70 3.44
N SER A 81 18.98 -3.30 2.18
CA SER A 81 20.22 -2.93 1.51
C SER A 81 20.21 -1.47 1.12
N LEU A 82 21.28 -0.74 1.46
CA LEU A 82 21.45 0.65 1.05
C LEU A 82 21.71 0.71 -0.46
N LEU A 83 20.95 1.53 -1.16
CA LEU A 83 21.04 1.71 -2.62
C LEU A 83 22.01 2.85 -2.93
N THR A 84 23.31 2.57 -2.90
CA THR A 84 24.35 3.59 -3.12
C THR A 84 24.63 3.91 -4.59
N SER A 85 24.24 3.03 -5.52
CA SER A 85 24.55 3.16 -6.95
C SER A 85 23.48 2.66 -7.91
N SER A 86 22.37 2.13 -7.40
CA SER A 86 21.37 1.43 -8.22
C SER A 86 20.14 2.30 -8.59
N TYR A 87 20.07 3.51 -8.08
CA TYR A 87 18.97 4.43 -8.39
C TYR A 87 19.37 5.39 -9.51
N VAL A 88 18.66 5.31 -10.62
CA VAL A 88 18.89 6.17 -11.79
C VAL A 88 17.60 6.91 -12.12
N LYS A 89 17.68 8.23 -12.27
CA LYS A 89 16.63 9.00 -12.93
C LYS A 89 16.98 9.15 -14.40
N ARG A 90 16.19 8.50 -15.24
CA ARG A 90 16.31 8.62 -16.69
C ARG A 90 15.40 9.72 -17.22
N LEU A 91 15.99 10.69 -17.93
CA LEU A 91 15.25 11.71 -18.64
C LEU A 91 15.21 11.33 -20.12
N VAL A 92 14.05 10.98 -20.64
CA VAL A 92 13.88 10.71 -22.08
C VAL A 92 14.10 12.02 -22.85
N HIS A 93 15.07 12.03 -23.76
CA HIS A 93 15.66 13.19 -24.44
C HIS A 93 16.67 14.01 -23.61
N GLY A 94 17.19 13.45 -22.50
CA GLY A 94 18.20 14.08 -21.68
C GLY A 94 19.33 13.12 -21.30
N THR A 95 20.14 13.51 -20.33
CA THR A 95 21.20 12.69 -19.78
C THR A 95 20.66 11.97 -18.54
N ASP A 96 20.97 10.68 -18.40
CA ASP A 96 20.67 9.93 -17.18
C ASP A 96 21.40 10.58 -16.00
N VAL A 97 20.71 10.69 -14.88
CA VAL A 97 21.27 11.24 -13.65
C VAL A 97 21.28 10.13 -12.60
N THR A 98 22.46 9.74 -12.19
CA THR A 98 22.59 8.86 -11.01
C THR A 98 22.30 9.71 -9.77
N LEU A 99 21.25 9.34 -9.03
CA LEU A 99 20.94 9.95 -7.77
C LEU A 99 21.64 9.16 -6.67
N SER A 100 22.64 9.75 -6.03
CA SER A 100 23.13 9.27 -4.76
C SER A 100 22.29 9.90 -3.67
N ASN A 101 21.57 9.09 -2.94
CA ASN A 101 20.90 9.50 -1.73
C ASN A 101 21.31 8.48 -0.66
N ASP A 102 22.05 8.93 0.34
CA ASP A 102 22.55 8.10 1.45
C ASP A 102 21.42 7.48 2.30
N ASP A 103 20.16 7.74 1.95
CA ASP A 103 18.98 7.34 2.69
C ASP A 103 17.95 6.56 1.85
N LEU A 104 18.40 5.91 0.78
CA LEU A 104 17.56 5.05 -0.07
C LEU A 104 17.88 3.58 0.15
N TYR A 105 16.85 2.78 0.37
CA TYR A 105 16.97 1.37 0.70
C TYR A 105 16.04 0.53 -0.17
N SER A 106 16.45 -0.71 -0.43
CA SER A 106 15.57 -1.81 -0.82
C SER A 106 15.31 -2.72 0.37
N ILE A 107 14.12 -3.29 0.43
CA ILE A 107 13.73 -4.27 1.47
C ILE A 107 13.94 -5.67 0.89
N GLU A 108 14.69 -6.53 1.60
CA GLU A 108 14.85 -7.92 1.20
C GLU A 108 13.51 -8.66 1.28
N GLY A 109 13.12 -9.31 0.19
CA GLY A 109 11.79 -9.92 0.03
C GLY A 109 10.67 -8.90 -0.21
N GLY A 110 11.02 -7.66 -0.58
CA GLY A 110 10.08 -6.59 -0.93
C GLY A 110 9.33 -6.00 0.27
N SER A 111 8.47 -5.03 0.00
CA SER A 111 7.66 -4.36 1.03
C SER A 111 6.69 -5.30 1.75
N ALA A 112 6.34 -6.44 1.16
CA ALA A 112 5.53 -7.46 1.81
C ALA A 112 6.17 -7.98 3.11
N SER A 113 7.52 -8.08 3.16
CA SER A 113 8.26 -8.47 4.37
C SER A 113 8.00 -7.54 5.54
N LEU A 114 7.83 -6.25 5.30
CA LEU A 114 7.47 -5.28 6.34
C LEU A 114 6.10 -5.60 6.95
N ALA A 115 5.10 -5.88 6.12
CA ALA A 115 3.77 -6.24 6.59
C ALA A 115 3.78 -7.54 7.41
N GLU A 116 4.55 -8.53 6.98
CA GLU A 116 4.72 -9.81 7.66
C GLU A 116 5.38 -9.63 9.04
N ARG A 117 6.44 -8.80 9.15
CA ARG A 117 7.08 -8.48 10.43
C ARG A 117 6.16 -7.79 11.41
N LEU A 118 5.35 -6.85 10.93
CA LEU A 118 4.35 -6.18 11.76
C LEU A 118 3.27 -7.15 12.25
N ALA A 119 2.80 -8.05 11.40
CA ALA A 119 1.85 -9.09 11.78
C ALA A 119 2.43 -10.07 12.82
N GLU A 120 3.70 -10.44 12.67
CA GLU A 120 4.44 -11.23 13.65
C GLU A 120 4.52 -10.52 15.01
N SER A 121 4.83 -9.21 14.99
CA SER A 121 4.89 -8.39 16.20
C SER A 121 3.56 -8.38 16.98
N ILE A 122 2.43 -8.23 16.27
CA ILE A 122 1.09 -8.30 16.88
C ILE A 122 0.91 -9.61 17.64
N LYS A 123 1.23 -10.73 16.99
CA LYS A 123 1.09 -12.07 17.58
C LYS A 123 2.01 -12.27 18.79
N ARG A 124 3.28 -11.87 18.68
CA ARG A 124 4.26 -11.96 19.79
C ARG A 124 3.89 -11.11 20.98
N SER A 125 3.21 -9.98 20.75
CA SER A 125 2.72 -9.09 21.82
C SER A 125 1.36 -9.51 22.40
N GLY A 126 0.81 -10.67 22.02
CA GLY A 126 -0.48 -11.16 22.50
C GLY A 126 -1.70 -10.45 21.88
N GLY A 127 -1.52 -9.66 20.84
CA GLY A 127 -2.60 -9.11 20.04
C GLY A 127 -3.28 -10.18 19.18
N THR A 128 -4.52 -9.94 18.79
CA THR A 128 -5.30 -10.84 17.97
C THR A 128 -5.31 -10.33 16.53
N LEU A 129 -4.87 -11.15 15.58
CA LEU A 129 -4.99 -10.93 14.14
C LEU A 129 -5.97 -11.95 13.58
N ARG A 130 -7.04 -11.47 12.96
CA ARG A 130 -8.08 -12.30 12.32
C ARG A 130 -8.14 -11.95 10.83
N LEU A 131 -7.69 -12.87 10.01
CA LEU A 131 -7.87 -12.86 8.55
C LEU A 131 -9.26 -13.39 8.20
N ASP A 132 -9.66 -13.28 6.94
CA ASP A 132 -10.97 -13.72 6.43
C ASP A 132 -12.15 -13.19 7.28
N SER A 133 -12.00 -11.97 7.81
CA SER A 133 -12.91 -11.35 8.76
C SER A 133 -13.42 -10.00 8.24
N PRO A 134 -14.24 -9.98 7.18
CA PRO A 134 -14.72 -8.76 6.57
C PRO A 134 -15.63 -7.98 7.51
N VAL A 135 -15.24 -6.75 7.81
CA VAL A 135 -16.04 -5.80 8.60
C VAL A 135 -17.07 -5.13 7.69
N LEU A 136 -18.32 -5.13 8.13
CA LEU A 136 -19.45 -4.57 7.41
C LEU A 136 -19.66 -3.09 7.76
N ARG A 137 -19.70 -2.76 9.08
CA ARG A 137 -19.99 -1.41 9.58
C ARG A 137 -19.57 -1.25 11.04
N LEU A 138 -19.61 -0.01 11.54
CA LEU A 138 -19.54 0.26 12.97
C LEU A 138 -20.80 -0.17 13.69
N ALA A 139 -20.65 -0.72 14.90
CA ALA A 139 -21.69 -0.89 15.87
C ALA A 139 -21.75 0.35 16.77
N PHE A 140 -22.94 0.90 17.00
CA PHE A 140 -23.18 2.10 17.80
C PHE A 140 -24.04 1.78 19.01
N ASP A 141 -23.81 2.49 20.12
CA ASP A 141 -24.73 2.50 21.26
C ASP A 141 -25.84 3.56 21.08
N ASP A 142 -26.75 3.62 22.07
CA ASP A 142 -27.89 4.56 22.06
C ASP A 142 -27.43 6.03 22.11
N SER A 143 -26.19 6.30 22.55
CA SER A 143 -25.58 7.63 22.57
C SER A 143 -24.86 7.98 21.26
N ASN A 144 -25.01 7.15 20.22
CA ASN A 144 -24.34 7.28 18.92
C ASN A 144 -22.79 7.24 19.00
N ARG A 145 -22.26 6.58 20.01
CA ARG A 145 -20.82 6.28 20.14
C ARG A 145 -20.53 4.96 19.46
N ALA A 146 -19.44 4.89 18.73
CA ALA A 146 -18.97 3.63 18.15
C ALA A 146 -18.44 2.71 19.24
N VAL A 147 -19.06 1.54 19.43
CA VAL A 147 -18.73 0.57 20.50
C VAL A 147 -18.11 -0.72 19.96
N GLY A 148 -17.98 -0.84 18.67
CA GLY A 148 -17.44 -2.03 18.02
C GLY A 148 -17.65 -2.01 16.52
N VAL A 149 -17.49 -3.18 15.91
CA VAL A 149 -17.73 -3.41 14.48
C VAL A 149 -18.57 -4.68 14.28
N ASP A 150 -19.49 -4.62 13.32
CA ASP A 150 -20.24 -5.79 12.85
C ASP A 150 -19.49 -6.44 11.69
N LEU A 151 -19.27 -7.74 11.78
CA LEU A 151 -18.69 -8.55 10.71
C LEU A 151 -19.77 -9.05 9.74
N LEU A 152 -19.36 -9.40 8.53
CA LEU A 152 -20.25 -10.03 7.55
C LEU A 152 -20.78 -11.39 8.04
N SER A 153 -20.08 -12.05 8.96
CA SER A 153 -20.53 -13.28 9.61
C SER A 153 -21.71 -13.11 10.57
N GLY A 154 -22.08 -11.85 10.91
CA GLY A 154 -23.08 -11.52 11.93
C GLY A 154 -22.50 -11.36 13.34
N GLU A 155 -21.22 -11.63 13.56
CA GLU A 155 -20.54 -11.37 14.84
C GLU A 155 -20.33 -9.88 15.04
N THR A 156 -20.53 -9.38 16.28
CA THR A 156 -20.10 -8.04 16.69
C THR A 156 -18.84 -8.13 17.55
N VAL A 157 -17.76 -7.47 17.12
CA VAL A 157 -16.50 -7.37 17.87
C VAL A 157 -16.46 -6.03 18.59
N LEU A 158 -16.52 -6.08 19.94
CA LEU A 158 -16.62 -4.89 20.77
C LEU A 158 -15.25 -4.29 21.11
N ALA A 159 -15.18 -2.94 21.09
CA ALA A 159 -14.05 -2.09 21.46
C ALA A 159 -14.42 -1.16 22.62
N ARG A 160 -13.63 -1.15 23.70
CA ARG A 160 -13.88 -0.31 24.89
C ARG A 160 -13.37 1.13 24.71
N LYS A 161 -12.21 1.29 24.07
CA LYS A 161 -11.48 2.57 24.01
C LYS A 161 -11.58 3.22 22.63
N ALA A 162 -11.18 2.50 21.58
CA ALA A 162 -11.11 3.06 20.24
C ALA A 162 -11.32 2.02 19.14
N ILE A 163 -11.72 2.53 17.98
CA ILE A 163 -11.72 1.83 16.72
C ILE A 163 -10.76 2.57 15.77
N VAL A 164 -9.88 1.86 15.11
CA VAL A 164 -8.92 2.40 14.13
C VAL A 164 -9.28 1.83 12.77
N SER A 165 -9.64 2.69 11.82
CA SER A 165 -9.90 2.30 10.44
C SER A 165 -8.65 2.49 9.59
N ASN A 166 -8.19 1.42 8.95
CA ASN A 166 -7.18 1.49 7.87
C ASN A 166 -7.81 1.38 6.48
N MET A 167 -9.09 1.67 6.38
CA MET A 167 -9.76 1.89 5.11
C MET A 167 -9.47 3.31 4.62
N THR A 168 -9.70 3.57 3.33
CA THR A 168 -9.63 4.95 2.83
C THR A 168 -10.59 5.86 3.59
N VAL A 169 -10.33 7.16 3.59
CA VAL A 169 -11.23 8.12 4.22
C VAL A 169 -12.65 8.04 3.64
N TRP A 170 -12.78 7.83 2.34
CA TRP A 170 -14.08 7.65 1.67
C TRP A 170 -14.80 6.39 2.12
N ASP A 171 -14.08 5.26 2.21
CA ASP A 171 -14.66 3.99 2.63
C ASP A 171 -14.99 3.98 4.13
N THR A 172 -14.17 4.64 4.95
CA THR A 172 -14.43 4.81 6.38
C THR A 172 -15.77 5.54 6.59
N TYR A 173 -15.94 6.71 5.97
CA TYR A 173 -17.17 7.47 6.16
C TYR A 173 -18.35 6.92 5.33
N GLY A 174 -18.10 6.43 4.12
CA GLY A 174 -19.14 5.92 3.24
C GLY A 174 -19.71 4.57 3.64
N LYS A 175 -18.82 3.65 4.04
CA LYS A 175 -19.18 2.24 4.35
C LYS A 175 -19.22 2.00 5.86
N LEU A 176 -18.13 2.29 6.56
CA LEU A 176 -17.98 1.91 7.96
C LEU A 176 -18.88 2.75 8.89
N VAL A 177 -18.85 4.09 8.76
CA VAL A 177 -19.70 5.02 9.51
C VAL A 177 -21.13 5.05 8.92
N GLY A 178 -21.21 5.03 7.60
CA GLY A 178 -22.44 5.19 6.83
C GLY A 178 -22.75 6.66 6.55
N LEU A 179 -23.22 6.94 5.33
CA LEU A 179 -23.46 8.30 4.86
C LEU A 179 -24.48 9.06 5.72
N ASN A 180 -25.46 8.36 6.30
CA ASN A 180 -26.48 8.98 7.17
C ASN A 180 -25.91 9.55 8.47
N ARG A 181 -24.80 8.98 8.98
CA ARG A 181 -24.10 9.42 10.19
C ARG A 181 -22.92 10.33 9.90
N THR A 182 -22.50 10.44 8.63
CA THR A 182 -21.36 11.27 8.23
C THR A 182 -21.77 12.75 8.28
N PRO A 183 -21.03 13.61 9.01
CA PRO A 183 -21.33 15.05 9.07
C PRO A 183 -21.31 15.72 7.70
N ALA A 184 -22.12 16.74 7.52
CA ALA A 184 -22.26 17.45 6.23
C ALA A 184 -20.93 18.06 5.74
N GLU A 185 -20.12 18.60 6.66
CA GLU A 185 -18.83 19.18 6.34
C GLU A 185 -17.84 18.11 5.82
N ILE A 186 -17.85 16.93 6.44
CA ILE A 186 -17.05 15.79 5.97
C ILE A 186 -17.53 15.35 4.58
N LYS A 187 -18.83 15.26 4.34
CA LYS A 187 -19.35 14.93 3.00
C LYS A 187 -18.84 15.90 1.94
N LYS A 188 -18.85 17.21 2.21
CA LYS A 188 -18.30 18.22 1.30
C LYS A 188 -16.81 17.98 1.06
N GLN A 189 -16.05 17.79 2.12
CA GLN A 189 -14.60 17.51 2.01
C GLN A 189 -14.34 16.27 1.15
N LEU A 190 -15.04 15.15 1.37
CA LEU A 190 -14.88 13.93 0.60
C LEU A 190 -15.09 14.11 -0.92
N HIS A 191 -15.91 15.10 -1.34
CA HIS A 191 -16.12 15.42 -2.75
C HIS A 191 -14.96 16.22 -3.37
N THR A 192 -14.14 16.90 -2.56
CA THR A 192 -13.00 17.68 -3.05
C THR A 192 -11.72 16.87 -3.11
N LEU A 193 -11.62 15.78 -2.35
CA LEU A 193 -10.45 14.91 -2.35
C LEU A 193 -10.29 14.18 -3.69
N ARG A 194 -9.06 13.99 -4.10
CA ARG A 194 -8.68 13.26 -5.31
C ARG A 194 -7.72 12.13 -4.94
N GLY A 195 -7.98 10.96 -5.48
CA GLY A 195 -7.06 9.83 -5.40
C GLY A 195 -6.43 9.57 -6.77
N THR A 196 -5.35 8.84 -6.78
CA THR A 196 -4.62 8.44 -7.99
C THR A 196 -4.70 6.94 -8.14
N GLY A 197 -4.79 6.46 -9.39
CA GLY A 197 -4.64 5.07 -9.75
C GLY A 197 -3.21 4.77 -10.18
N VAL A 198 -2.86 3.49 -10.21
CA VAL A 198 -1.62 3.01 -10.80
C VAL A 198 -1.92 1.90 -11.81
N TYR A 199 -1.16 1.89 -12.88
CA TYR A 199 -1.04 0.77 -13.79
C TYR A 199 0.30 0.10 -13.54
N VAL A 200 0.28 -1.21 -13.30
CA VAL A 200 1.47 -1.98 -12.94
C VAL A 200 1.68 -3.08 -13.95
N VAL A 201 2.91 -3.25 -14.41
CA VAL A 201 3.31 -4.36 -15.28
C VAL A 201 4.32 -5.21 -14.52
N TYR A 202 3.97 -6.46 -14.30
CA TYR A 202 4.84 -7.48 -13.73
C TYR A 202 5.49 -8.25 -14.88
N ALA A 203 6.80 -8.25 -14.92
CA ALA A 203 7.56 -8.85 -16.00
C ALA A 203 8.75 -9.67 -15.48
N ALA A 204 9.26 -10.56 -16.32
CA ALA A 204 10.49 -11.28 -16.11
C ALA A 204 11.57 -10.75 -17.06
N ILE A 205 12.82 -10.75 -16.60
CA ILE A 205 13.99 -10.41 -17.42
C ILE A 205 15.06 -11.49 -17.22
N GLU A 206 15.80 -11.79 -18.29
CA GLU A 206 16.95 -12.69 -18.20
C GLU A 206 18.06 -12.08 -17.34
N GLU A 207 18.63 -12.84 -16.40
CA GLU A 207 19.68 -12.35 -15.47
C GLU A 207 20.83 -11.63 -16.18
N PRO A 208 21.39 -12.14 -17.33
CA PRO A 208 22.45 -11.43 -18.05
C PRO A 208 22.02 -10.08 -18.64
N ALA A 209 20.72 -9.88 -18.88
CA ALA A 209 20.20 -8.62 -19.41
C ALA A 209 20.17 -7.52 -18.37
N VAL A 210 20.03 -7.86 -17.08
CA VAL A 210 20.10 -6.90 -15.97
C VAL A 210 21.39 -6.11 -15.97
N ALA A 211 22.52 -6.74 -16.32
CA ALA A 211 23.83 -6.08 -16.39
C ALA A 211 23.93 -4.97 -17.44
N ARG A 212 22.99 -4.90 -18.39
CA ARG A 212 22.93 -3.83 -19.40
C ARG A 212 22.16 -2.60 -18.91
N LEU A 213 21.39 -2.76 -17.86
CA LEU A 213 20.61 -1.67 -17.29
C LEU A 213 21.49 -0.77 -16.43
N PRO A 214 21.22 0.54 -16.39
CA PRO A 214 22.02 1.47 -15.59
C PRO A 214 21.80 1.28 -14.08
N GLY A 215 20.77 0.57 -13.66
CA GLY A 215 20.47 0.26 -12.26
C GLY A 215 19.28 -0.69 -12.11
N GLU A 216 19.17 -1.32 -10.94
CA GLU A 216 18.04 -2.20 -10.58
C GLU A 216 16.79 -1.43 -10.16
N LEU A 217 16.94 -0.14 -9.89
CA LEU A 217 15.86 0.78 -9.54
C LEU A 217 15.97 2.03 -10.37
N MET A 218 14.92 2.37 -11.08
CA MET A 218 14.91 3.51 -11.97
C MET A 218 13.60 4.31 -11.85
N LEU A 219 13.72 5.63 -11.87
CA LEU A 219 12.64 6.55 -12.15
C LEU A 219 12.82 7.06 -13.58
N VAL A 220 11.88 6.78 -14.44
CA VAL A 220 11.91 7.20 -15.84
C VAL A 220 10.95 8.36 -16.03
N GLN A 221 11.44 9.47 -16.61
CA GLN A 221 10.63 10.64 -16.91
C GLN A 221 10.63 10.91 -18.41
N ASP A 222 9.45 10.94 -19.01
CA ASP A 222 9.22 11.27 -20.42
C ASP A 222 8.17 12.38 -20.58
N SER A 223 7.68 12.59 -21.82
CA SER A 223 6.67 13.62 -22.12
C SER A 223 5.28 13.33 -21.55
N GLU A 224 5.01 12.10 -21.12
CA GLU A 224 3.73 11.66 -20.58
C GLU A 224 3.73 11.59 -19.03
N GLY A 225 4.88 11.81 -18.42
CA GLY A 225 5.06 11.79 -16.97
C GLY A 225 6.13 10.84 -16.49
N GLU A 226 5.98 10.34 -15.26
CA GLU A 226 6.97 9.46 -14.64
C GLU A 226 6.41 8.05 -14.47
N PHE A 227 7.30 7.05 -14.60
CA PHE A 227 7.06 5.69 -14.15
C PHE A 227 8.30 5.13 -13.47
N THR A 228 8.12 4.15 -12.60
CA THR A 228 9.22 3.46 -11.91
C THR A 228 9.45 2.07 -12.47
N MET A 229 10.69 1.62 -12.38
CA MET A 229 11.09 0.24 -12.60
C MET A 229 11.84 -0.25 -11.35
N ALA A 230 11.45 -1.39 -10.83
CA ALA A 230 12.14 -2.06 -9.72
C ALA A 230 12.42 -3.52 -10.07
N ILE A 231 13.67 -3.95 -9.94
CA ILE A 231 14.08 -5.34 -10.12
C ILE A 231 14.18 -5.99 -8.74
N SER A 232 13.46 -7.08 -8.53
CA SER A 232 13.50 -7.85 -7.28
C SER A 232 14.83 -8.62 -7.15
N SER A 233 15.12 -9.10 -5.94
CA SER A 233 16.31 -9.93 -5.69
C SER A 233 16.31 -11.22 -6.52
N SER A 234 17.48 -11.82 -6.75
CA SER A 234 17.59 -13.07 -7.51
C SER A 234 16.84 -14.25 -6.86
N SER A 235 16.63 -14.20 -5.54
CA SER A 235 15.84 -15.21 -4.82
C SER A 235 14.32 -15.12 -5.09
N SER A 236 13.87 -14.07 -5.75
CA SER A 236 12.45 -13.81 -6.05
C SER A 236 12.02 -14.31 -7.42
N ALA A 237 12.87 -15.07 -8.13
CA ALA A 237 12.59 -15.54 -9.48
C ALA A 237 13.19 -16.95 -9.73
N PRO A 238 12.72 -17.67 -10.76
CA PRO A 238 13.37 -18.88 -11.24
C PRO A 238 14.83 -18.65 -11.63
N GLU A 239 15.64 -19.71 -11.58
CA GLU A 239 17.08 -19.67 -11.90
C GLU A 239 17.34 -19.03 -13.29
N GLY A 240 18.27 -18.10 -13.35
CA GLY A 240 18.64 -17.37 -14.56
C GLY A 240 17.71 -16.21 -14.93
N LYS A 241 16.69 -15.93 -14.13
CA LYS A 241 15.74 -14.83 -14.36
C LYS A 241 15.65 -13.90 -13.15
N ARG A 242 15.09 -12.70 -13.37
CA ARG A 242 14.76 -11.72 -12.34
C ARG A 242 13.32 -11.23 -12.53
N ALA A 243 12.63 -11.01 -11.44
CA ALA A 243 11.33 -10.33 -11.47
C ALA A 243 11.53 -8.81 -11.58
N ILE A 244 10.70 -8.18 -12.39
CA ILE A 244 10.73 -6.72 -12.61
C ILE A 244 9.33 -6.16 -12.52
N THR A 245 9.16 -5.07 -11.79
CA THR A 245 7.89 -4.37 -11.63
C THR A 245 8.00 -2.97 -12.20
N PHE A 246 7.09 -2.63 -13.10
CA PHE A 246 6.91 -1.26 -13.57
C PHE A 246 5.65 -0.68 -12.96
N THR A 247 5.72 0.54 -12.44
CA THR A 247 4.57 1.24 -11.86
C THR A 247 4.42 2.61 -12.49
N CYS A 248 3.26 2.86 -13.09
CA CYS A 248 2.92 4.10 -13.77
C CYS A 248 1.63 4.68 -13.15
N PRO A 249 1.59 5.96 -12.76
CA PRO A 249 0.34 6.62 -12.41
C PRO A 249 -0.65 6.59 -13.59
N THR A 250 -1.93 6.38 -13.30
CA THR A 250 -2.99 6.36 -14.31
C THR A 250 -4.26 7.06 -13.81
N GLU A 251 -5.05 7.57 -14.73
CA GLU A 251 -6.41 8.04 -14.43
C GLU A 251 -7.28 6.86 -13.99
N ILE A 252 -8.25 7.13 -13.13
CA ILE A 252 -9.08 6.09 -12.51
C ILE A 252 -10.35 5.83 -13.29
N GLU A 253 -10.97 6.91 -13.75
CA GLU A 253 -12.30 6.88 -14.35
C GLU A 253 -12.43 5.92 -15.53
N PRO A 254 -11.45 5.84 -16.46
CA PRO A 254 -11.56 4.92 -17.60
C PRO A 254 -11.70 3.46 -17.18
N TRP A 255 -11.02 3.05 -16.11
CA TRP A 255 -11.04 1.65 -15.62
C TRP A 255 -12.39 1.20 -15.06
N PHE A 256 -13.28 2.14 -14.75
CA PHE A 256 -14.61 1.86 -14.23
C PHE A 256 -15.73 2.20 -15.23
N ALA A 257 -15.43 2.89 -16.32
CA ALA A 257 -16.40 3.21 -17.37
C ALA A 257 -16.88 1.95 -18.11
N TYR A 258 -16.07 0.93 -18.22
CA TYR A 258 -16.33 -0.34 -18.92
C TYR A 258 -16.88 -1.46 -18.02
N GLN A 259 -17.43 -1.13 -16.86
CA GLN A 259 -17.94 -2.15 -15.93
C GLN A 259 -19.05 -3.06 -16.49
N SER A 260 -19.73 -2.63 -17.55
CA SER A 260 -20.88 -3.32 -18.12
C SER A 260 -20.51 -4.39 -19.17
N SER A 261 -19.27 -4.38 -19.69
CA SER A 261 -18.80 -5.31 -20.72
C SER A 261 -17.39 -5.83 -20.36
N PRO A 262 -17.24 -7.13 -20.03
CA PRO A 262 -15.91 -7.72 -19.84
C PRO A 262 -15.00 -7.61 -21.06
N GLU A 263 -15.55 -7.75 -22.26
CA GLU A 263 -14.80 -7.67 -23.52
C GLU A 263 -14.20 -6.28 -23.73
N ASP A 264 -14.97 -5.21 -23.47
CA ASP A 264 -14.48 -3.83 -23.57
C ASP A 264 -13.37 -3.57 -22.53
N TYR A 265 -13.47 -4.18 -21.34
CA TYR A 265 -12.43 -4.07 -20.32
C TYR A 265 -11.13 -4.76 -20.73
N GLU A 266 -11.20 -5.97 -21.27
CA GLU A 266 -10.03 -6.71 -21.75
C GLU A 266 -9.35 -5.95 -22.91
N GLN A 267 -10.13 -5.39 -23.82
CA GLN A 267 -9.60 -4.56 -24.89
C GLN A 267 -8.91 -3.31 -24.35
N TRP A 268 -9.51 -2.64 -23.38
CA TRP A 268 -8.92 -1.45 -22.74
C TRP A 268 -7.61 -1.76 -22.02
N ASP A 269 -7.54 -2.88 -21.28
CA ASP A 269 -6.31 -3.31 -20.62
C ASP A 269 -5.21 -3.65 -21.62
N GLN A 270 -5.56 -4.30 -22.73
CA GLN A 270 -4.64 -4.58 -23.83
C GLN A 270 -4.10 -3.29 -24.49
N GLU A 271 -4.96 -2.32 -24.76
CA GLU A 271 -4.56 -1.02 -25.31
C GLU A 271 -3.63 -0.25 -24.35
N ALA A 272 -3.93 -0.27 -23.06
CA ALA A 272 -3.08 0.34 -22.04
C ALA A 272 -1.71 -0.33 -21.95
N LEU A 273 -1.66 -1.67 -22.05
CA LEU A 273 -0.43 -2.44 -22.06
C LEU A 273 0.42 -2.13 -23.31
N GLU A 274 -0.18 -2.11 -24.51
CA GLU A 274 0.52 -1.79 -25.75
C GLU A 274 1.08 -0.36 -25.75
N HIS A 275 0.30 0.58 -25.20
CA HIS A 275 0.74 1.96 -25.04
C HIS A 275 1.94 2.05 -24.07
N PHE A 276 1.83 1.44 -22.89
CA PHE A 276 2.93 1.39 -21.91
C PHE A 276 4.16 0.69 -22.48
N TRP A 277 3.98 -0.41 -23.22
CA TRP A 277 5.06 -1.17 -23.84
C TRP A 277 5.83 -0.33 -24.87
N THR A 278 5.11 0.41 -25.70
CA THR A 278 5.69 1.34 -26.69
C THR A 278 6.49 2.44 -25.98
N ARG A 279 5.94 3.01 -24.93
CA ARG A 279 6.58 4.01 -24.09
C ARG A 279 7.84 3.48 -23.41
N LEU A 280 7.77 2.27 -22.85
CA LEU A 280 8.88 1.59 -22.19
C LEU A 280 10.06 1.37 -23.15
N HIS A 281 9.82 0.81 -24.34
CA HIS A 281 10.88 0.54 -25.32
C HIS A 281 11.51 1.81 -25.89
N LYS A 282 10.73 2.88 -26.01
CA LYS A 282 11.26 4.20 -26.36
C LYS A 282 12.18 4.78 -25.28
N ALA A 283 11.80 4.59 -24.03
CA ALA A 283 12.56 5.10 -22.89
C ALA A 283 13.77 4.22 -22.52
N MET A 284 13.65 2.91 -22.74
CA MET A 284 14.63 1.89 -22.31
C MET A 284 14.91 0.88 -23.44
N PRO A 285 15.52 1.31 -24.54
CA PRO A 285 15.78 0.43 -25.69
C PRO A 285 16.75 -0.73 -25.35
N GLU A 286 17.54 -0.61 -24.29
CA GLU A 286 18.45 -1.65 -23.79
C GLU A 286 17.72 -2.88 -23.25
N LEU A 287 16.44 -2.80 -22.89
CA LEU A 287 15.64 -3.96 -22.49
C LEU A 287 15.48 -4.97 -23.64
N GLY A 288 15.35 -4.47 -24.88
CA GLY A 288 15.25 -5.32 -26.08
C GLY A 288 14.13 -6.35 -25.98
N SER A 289 14.42 -7.58 -26.42
CA SER A 289 13.50 -8.74 -26.38
C SER A 289 13.71 -9.63 -25.15
N ASP A 290 14.57 -9.25 -24.19
CA ASP A 290 14.92 -10.08 -23.04
C ASP A 290 13.93 -9.93 -21.88
N ILE A 291 12.82 -9.25 -22.09
CA ILE A 291 11.75 -9.02 -21.14
C ILE A 291 10.46 -9.72 -21.59
N GLU A 292 9.82 -10.39 -20.65
CA GLU A 292 8.56 -11.12 -20.84
C GLU A 292 7.52 -10.57 -19.85
N ILE A 293 6.34 -10.17 -20.34
CA ILE A 293 5.23 -9.75 -19.48
C ILE A 293 4.60 -10.99 -18.86
N ILE A 294 4.43 -10.96 -17.54
CA ILE A 294 3.84 -12.05 -16.76
C ILE A 294 2.39 -11.71 -16.43
N GLU A 295 2.11 -10.49 -15.95
CA GLU A 295 0.78 -10.08 -15.53
C GLU A 295 0.69 -8.53 -15.48
N THR A 296 -0.54 -8.00 -15.44
CA THR A 296 -0.80 -6.58 -15.24
C THR A 296 -1.70 -6.35 -14.02
N ALA A 297 -1.63 -5.17 -13.43
CA ALA A 297 -2.59 -4.72 -12.46
C ALA A 297 -2.95 -3.24 -12.70
N ASN A 298 -4.20 -2.89 -12.45
CA ASN A 298 -4.78 -1.59 -12.72
C ASN A 298 -5.73 -1.17 -11.60
N PRO A 299 -6.32 0.02 -11.59
CA PRO A 299 -7.23 0.45 -10.53
C PRO A 299 -8.36 -0.53 -10.22
N ARG A 300 -8.88 -1.24 -11.24
CA ARG A 300 -9.92 -2.26 -11.02
C ARG A 300 -9.37 -3.48 -10.29
N SER A 301 -8.17 -3.96 -10.63
CA SER A 301 -7.49 -5.05 -9.90
C SER A 301 -7.28 -4.68 -8.43
N TYR A 302 -6.81 -3.46 -8.16
CA TYR A 302 -6.68 -2.96 -6.78
C TYR A 302 -8.02 -2.86 -6.06
N TYR A 303 -9.08 -2.43 -6.74
CA TYR A 303 -10.42 -2.43 -6.16
C TYR A 303 -10.90 -3.84 -5.82
N GLU A 304 -10.73 -4.79 -6.71
CA GLU A 304 -11.15 -6.17 -6.49
C GLU A 304 -10.39 -6.82 -5.33
N GLN A 305 -9.09 -6.59 -5.25
CA GLN A 305 -8.23 -7.10 -4.19
C GLN A 305 -8.50 -6.43 -2.84
N THR A 306 -8.49 -5.09 -2.79
CA THR A 306 -8.49 -4.34 -1.52
C THR A 306 -9.84 -3.76 -1.14
N ARG A 307 -10.79 -3.68 -2.08
CA ARG A 307 -12.06 -2.95 -1.96
C ARG A 307 -11.92 -1.47 -1.61
N ARG A 308 -10.74 -0.89 -1.83
CA ARG A 308 -10.52 0.55 -1.75
C ARG A 308 -11.39 1.26 -2.79
N LYS A 309 -11.91 2.44 -2.44
CA LYS A 309 -12.74 3.22 -3.36
C LYS A 309 -12.04 3.39 -4.71
N LEU A 310 -12.64 2.85 -5.78
CA LEU A 310 -12.15 2.92 -7.15
C LEU A 310 -10.68 2.47 -7.32
N GLY A 311 -10.19 1.57 -6.44
CA GLY A 311 -8.81 1.11 -6.48
C GLY A 311 -7.75 2.20 -6.25
N MET A 312 -8.17 3.37 -5.72
CA MET A 312 -7.25 4.49 -5.48
C MET A 312 -6.12 4.11 -4.54
N VAL A 313 -4.92 4.49 -4.91
CA VAL A 313 -3.70 4.41 -4.12
C VAL A 313 -3.04 5.80 -4.10
N LEU A 314 -1.92 5.96 -3.40
CA LEU A 314 -1.15 7.21 -3.35
C LEU A 314 -1.94 8.41 -2.77
N GLY A 315 -2.76 8.17 -1.73
CA GLY A 315 -3.30 9.24 -0.91
C GLY A 315 -4.66 9.80 -1.32
N ALA A 316 -4.94 11.02 -0.89
CA ALA A 316 -6.20 11.73 -1.12
C ALA A 316 -6.00 13.19 -1.59
N GLY A 317 -4.86 13.48 -2.22
CA GLY A 317 -4.48 14.81 -2.72
C GLY A 317 -3.62 15.60 -1.72
N ASP A 318 -3.32 16.86 -2.05
CA ASP A 318 -2.33 17.70 -1.37
C ASP A 318 -2.72 18.12 0.07
N ALA A 319 -3.98 18.05 0.42
CA ALA A 319 -4.50 18.43 1.73
C ALA A 319 -5.29 17.27 2.36
N PRO A 320 -4.62 16.21 2.83
CA PRO A 320 -5.28 15.06 3.40
C PRO A 320 -6.02 15.45 4.69
N PRO A 321 -7.18 14.81 4.98
CA PRO A 321 -7.89 15.02 6.23
C PRO A 321 -7.09 14.49 7.43
N SER A 322 -7.46 14.96 8.64
CA SER A 322 -6.86 14.47 9.88
C SER A 322 -7.15 12.99 10.12
N TYR A 323 -6.23 12.29 10.75
CA TYR A 323 -6.43 10.94 11.29
C TYR A 323 -7.46 10.88 12.45
N ARG A 324 -7.72 12.01 13.11
CA ARG A 324 -8.83 12.14 14.08
C ARG A 324 -10.11 12.41 13.32
N THR A 325 -11.15 11.67 13.66
CA THR A 325 -12.47 11.83 13.03
C THR A 325 -13.39 12.71 13.85
N ALA A 326 -14.56 13.01 13.29
CA ALA A 326 -15.64 13.66 14.05
C ALA A 326 -16.26 12.77 15.14
N LEU A 327 -15.99 11.47 15.13
CA LEU A 327 -16.41 10.53 16.17
C LEU A 327 -15.28 10.38 17.21
N PRO A 328 -15.51 10.65 18.50
CA PRO A 328 -14.44 10.79 19.49
C PRO A 328 -13.53 9.56 19.67
N ASN A 329 -14.00 8.38 19.36
CA ASN A 329 -13.29 7.12 19.53
C ASN A 329 -13.02 6.38 18.21
N LEU A 330 -13.25 7.04 17.09
CA LEU A 330 -12.88 6.53 15.76
C LEU A 330 -11.69 7.31 15.22
N PHE A 331 -10.66 6.59 14.79
CA PHE A 331 -9.47 7.12 14.13
C PHE A 331 -9.34 6.49 12.74
N ILE A 332 -8.65 7.19 11.84
CA ILE A 332 -8.29 6.67 10.52
C ILE A 332 -6.76 6.64 10.44
N VAL A 333 -6.20 5.60 9.82
CA VAL A 333 -4.78 5.50 9.51
C VAL A 333 -4.62 5.01 8.08
N GLY A 334 -3.56 5.43 7.41
CA GLY A 334 -3.28 5.03 6.02
C GLY A 334 -2.95 6.24 5.14
N ASP A 335 -2.65 5.97 3.90
CA ASP A 335 -2.20 6.94 2.91
C ASP A 335 -3.16 8.13 2.70
N THR A 336 -4.48 7.93 2.86
CA THR A 336 -5.49 8.98 2.64
C THR A 336 -5.59 10.01 3.76
N VAL A 337 -4.89 9.81 4.88
CA VAL A 337 -4.83 10.74 6.02
C VAL A 337 -3.39 11.06 6.43
N SER A 338 -2.41 10.50 5.76
CA SER A 338 -1.00 10.79 5.97
C SER A 338 -0.59 12.03 5.16
N ARG A 339 0.45 12.73 5.63
CA ARG A 339 0.95 13.94 4.99
C ARG A 339 1.37 13.69 3.54
N GLU A 340 2.01 12.55 3.31
CA GLU A 340 2.43 12.06 2.01
C GLU A 340 1.95 10.60 1.84
N PRO A 341 1.69 10.14 0.63
CA PRO A 341 1.22 8.77 0.38
C PRO A 341 2.38 7.74 0.38
N THR A 342 3.40 7.96 1.21
CA THR A 342 4.57 7.09 1.37
C THR A 342 4.40 6.16 2.57
N LEU A 343 5.12 5.02 2.57
CA LEU A 343 5.10 4.11 3.71
C LEU A 343 5.56 4.79 5.00
N ASP A 344 6.61 5.61 4.91
CA ASP A 344 7.18 6.37 6.03
C ASP A 344 6.14 7.27 6.68
N SER A 345 5.42 8.06 5.88
CA SER A 345 4.40 8.98 6.36
C SER A 345 3.18 8.25 6.95
N VAL A 346 2.81 7.10 6.38
CA VAL A 346 1.77 6.22 6.93
C VAL A 346 2.18 5.67 8.30
N ILE A 347 3.43 5.23 8.44
CA ILE A 347 3.98 4.72 9.69
C ILE A 347 4.05 5.85 10.74
N GLU A 348 4.51 7.05 10.38
CA GLU A 348 4.52 8.20 11.27
C GLU A 348 3.13 8.54 11.80
N THR A 349 2.13 8.56 10.92
CA THR A 349 0.73 8.77 11.30
C THR A 349 0.25 7.71 12.28
N ALA A 350 0.60 6.43 12.04
CA ALA A 350 0.23 5.33 12.94
C ALA A 350 0.94 5.40 14.31
N ILE A 351 2.21 5.83 14.35
CA ILE A 351 2.96 6.07 15.60
C ILE A 351 2.28 7.18 16.42
N ALA A 352 1.94 8.31 15.77
CA ALA A 352 1.26 9.43 16.41
C ALA A 352 -0.09 9.00 16.97
N LEU A 353 -0.92 8.31 16.18
CA LEU A 353 -2.22 7.78 16.57
C LEU A 353 -2.10 6.83 17.78
N ALA A 354 -1.19 5.86 17.72
CA ALA A 354 -0.98 4.90 18.78
C ALA A 354 -0.50 5.57 20.09
N GLY A 355 0.15 6.73 20.00
CA GLY A 355 0.54 7.56 21.16
C GLY A 355 -0.63 8.20 21.90
N GLU A 356 -1.76 8.42 21.23
CA GLU A 356 -2.96 9.03 21.80
C GLU A 356 -3.89 8.03 22.52
N ILE A 357 -3.89 6.78 22.08
CA ILE A 357 -4.74 5.73 22.64
C ILE A 357 -4.05 5.16 23.90
N LYS A 358 -4.61 5.48 25.07
CA LYS A 358 -4.09 5.08 26.38
C LYS A 358 -4.83 3.88 26.96
#